data_3c3423b90daaa652b774e4fb4c605ed4
#
_entry.id   3c3423b90daaa652b774e4fb4c605ed4
#
_cell.length_a   1.000
_cell.length_b   1.000
_cell.length_c   1.000
_cell.angle_alpha   90.00
_cell.angle_beta   90.00
_cell.angle_gamma   90.00
#
_symmetry.space_group_name_H-M   'P 1'
#
loop_
_entity.id
_entity.type
_entity.pdbx_description
1 polymer ?
#
loop_
_entity_poly.entity_id
_entity_poly.type
_entity_poly.pdbx_seq_one_letter_code
_entity_poly.pdbx_strand_id
1 'polypeptide(L)'
;MKVAELMTRDVVTVTPETSLREAASLLSTRKISGVPVVDASGTVVGVLSEADILAKVSGERPRGGLLGWLLEADVALDDKIRARTVGQAMTAPVITIAPNRPVHEAAARMVSESVNRLPVVEDGKLVGIVTRADLVRAFTRTDAEIAGEIESEILRRTLWLEPDAVTVAVTDGAVRLEGEVETETDAELLPVFVARVPGVVSVDATLTSRTQASLTR
;
A
#
# COMPACT_ATOMS: atom_id res chain seq x y z
N MET A 1 4.52 10.29 3.35
CA MET A 1 3.95 10.01 2.00
C MET A 1 2.58 9.36 2.12
N LYS A 2 1.60 9.85 1.37
CA LYS A 2 0.23 9.30 1.30
C LYS A 2 0.06 8.45 0.04
N VAL A 3 -0.94 7.56 0.04
CA VAL A 3 -1.30 6.73 -1.13
C VAL A 3 -1.57 7.57 -2.36
N ALA A 4 -2.26 8.73 -2.21
CA ALA A 4 -2.56 9.66 -3.30
C ALA A 4 -1.33 10.20 -4.05
N GLU A 5 -0.15 10.18 -3.43
CA GLU A 5 1.11 10.67 -4.00
C GLU A 5 1.81 9.59 -4.85
N LEU A 6 1.46 8.32 -4.60
CA LEU A 6 2.09 7.15 -5.24
C LEU A 6 1.18 6.45 -6.25
N MET A 7 -0.15 6.55 -6.08
CA MET A 7 -1.13 5.83 -6.89
C MET A 7 -1.10 6.25 -8.35
N THR A 8 -1.43 5.33 -9.24
CA THR A 8 -1.80 5.61 -10.62
C THR A 8 -3.25 6.11 -10.65
N ARG A 9 -3.51 7.30 -11.25
CA ARG A 9 -4.84 7.92 -11.29
C ARG A 9 -5.66 7.49 -12.51
N ASP A 10 -5.03 7.38 -13.67
CA ASP A 10 -5.70 6.93 -14.92
C ASP A 10 -5.82 5.40 -14.91
N VAL A 11 -6.77 4.91 -14.13
CA VAL A 11 -6.95 3.48 -13.91
C VAL A 11 -7.73 2.86 -15.07
N VAL A 12 -7.13 1.88 -15.70
CA VAL A 12 -7.83 1.01 -16.65
C VAL A 12 -8.77 0.10 -15.87
N THR A 13 -10.05 0.06 -16.23
CA THR A 13 -11.08 -0.74 -15.57
C THR A 13 -11.82 -1.62 -16.57
N VAL A 14 -12.51 -2.62 -16.05
CA VAL A 14 -13.45 -3.48 -16.79
C VAL A 14 -14.75 -3.58 -16.01
N THR A 15 -15.82 -4.08 -16.67
CA THR A 15 -17.09 -4.38 -15.99
C THR A 15 -17.24 -5.89 -15.75
N PRO A 16 -18.16 -6.32 -14.89
CA PRO A 16 -18.44 -7.73 -14.67
C PRO A 16 -18.85 -8.50 -15.96
N GLU A 17 -19.46 -7.80 -16.92
CA GLU A 17 -19.94 -8.35 -18.18
C GLU A 17 -18.84 -8.49 -19.24
N THR A 18 -17.70 -7.79 -19.06
CA THR A 18 -16.55 -7.87 -19.97
C THR A 18 -16.13 -9.34 -20.15
N SER A 19 -15.90 -9.77 -21.37
CA SER A 19 -15.42 -11.13 -21.62
C SER A 19 -13.99 -11.32 -21.11
N LEU A 20 -13.67 -12.54 -20.62
CA LEU A 20 -12.31 -12.83 -20.18
C LEU A 20 -11.27 -12.69 -21.28
N ARG A 21 -11.66 -12.94 -22.54
CA ARG A 21 -10.77 -12.75 -23.71
C ARG A 21 -10.42 -11.27 -23.90
N GLU A 22 -11.39 -10.39 -23.78
CA GLU A 22 -11.21 -8.94 -23.85
C GLU A 22 -10.34 -8.43 -22.72
N ALA A 23 -10.62 -8.87 -21.47
CA ALA A 23 -9.83 -8.53 -20.30
C ALA A 23 -8.38 -9.02 -20.44
N ALA A 24 -8.16 -10.26 -20.88
CA ALA A 24 -6.82 -10.80 -21.13
C ALA A 24 -6.06 -9.99 -22.20
N SER A 25 -6.73 -9.62 -23.31
CA SER A 25 -6.14 -8.76 -24.35
C SER A 25 -5.77 -7.39 -23.79
N LEU A 26 -6.63 -6.81 -22.95
CA LEU A 26 -6.38 -5.52 -22.29
C LEU A 26 -5.16 -5.58 -21.35
N LEU A 27 -5.07 -6.60 -20.49
CA LEU A 27 -3.92 -6.80 -19.59
C LEU A 27 -2.62 -6.90 -20.40
N SER A 28 -2.61 -7.76 -21.42
CA SER A 28 -1.44 -7.98 -22.29
C SER A 28 -1.01 -6.72 -23.02
N THR A 29 -1.96 -6.01 -23.66
CA THR A 29 -1.67 -4.81 -24.46
C THR A 29 -1.18 -3.65 -23.60
N ARG A 30 -1.77 -3.47 -22.41
CA ARG A 30 -1.39 -2.43 -21.45
C ARG A 30 -0.20 -2.80 -20.58
N LYS A 31 0.27 -4.07 -20.65
CA LYS A 31 1.34 -4.61 -19.81
C LYS A 31 1.07 -4.43 -18.31
N ILE A 32 -0.17 -4.67 -17.90
CA ILE A 32 -0.63 -4.60 -16.51
C ILE A 32 -1.10 -5.98 -16.04
N SER A 33 -0.77 -6.33 -14.81
CA SER A 33 -1.04 -7.66 -14.25
C SER A 33 -2.41 -7.77 -13.56
N GLY A 34 -3.27 -6.77 -13.70
CA GLY A 34 -4.66 -6.84 -13.24
C GLY A 34 -5.32 -5.45 -13.18
N VAL A 35 -6.66 -5.48 -13.14
CA VAL A 35 -7.53 -4.31 -13.25
C VAL A 35 -8.65 -4.35 -12.22
N PRO A 36 -9.08 -3.20 -11.68
CA PRO A 36 -10.33 -3.11 -10.94
C PRO A 36 -11.53 -3.40 -11.84
N VAL A 37 -12.51 -4.06 -11.25
CA VAL A 37 -13.82 -4.31 -11.87
C VAL A 37 -14.81 -3.32 -11.27
N VAL A 38 -15.45 -2.53 -12.11
CA VAL A 38 -16.39 -1.50 -11.69
C VAL A 38 -17.78 -1.79 -12.24
N ASP A 39 -18.80 -1.51 -11.46
CA ASP A 39 -20.18 -1.58 -11.90
C ASP A 39 -20.62 -0.33 -12.70
N ALA A 40 -21.86 -0.32 -13.18
CA ALA A 40 -22.41 0.81 -13.93
C ALA A 40 -22.45 2.13 -13.14
N SER A 41 -22.38 2.08 -11.80
CA SER A 41 -22.31 3.26 -10.93
C SER A 41 -20.87 3.78 -10.75
N GLY A 42 -19.85 3.03 -11.23
CA GLY A 42 -18.44 3.30 -11.02
C GLY A 42 -17.92 2.85 -9.66
N THR A 43 -18.68 2.01 -8.96
CA THR A 43 -18.24 1.39 -7.70
C THR A 43 -17.37 0.16 -7.99
N VAL A 44 -16.29 0.00 -7.24
CA VAL A 44 -15.39 -1.16 -7.38
C VAL A 44 -16.06 -2.38 -6.75
N VAL A 45 -16.34 -3.40 -7.56
CA VAL A 45 -17.01 -4.64 -7.15
C VAL A 45 -16.07 -5.84 -7.08
N GLY A 46 -14.88 -5.73 -7.67
CA GLY A 46 -13.88 -6.80 -7.67
C GLY A 46 -12.55 -6.35 -8.26
N VAL A 47 -11.62 -7.30 -8.35
CA VAL A 47 -10.35 -7.16 -9.07
C VAL A 47 -10.14 -8.40 -9.92
N LEU A 48 -9.76 -8.22 -11.19
CA LEU A 48 -9.30 -9.28 -12.06
C LEU A 48 -7.80 -9.19 -12.23
N SER A 49 -7.09 -10.31 -12.10
CA SER A 49 -5.64 -10.39 -12.26
C SER A 49 -5.25 -11.47 -13.29
N GLU A 50 -3.99 -11.44 -13.74
CA GLU A 50 -3.42 -12.52 -14.56
C GLU A 50 -3.54 -13.88 -13.86
N ALA A 51 -3.40 -13.93 -12.52
CA ALA A 51 -3.53 -15.16 -11.75
C ALA A 51 -4.95 -15.76 -11.85
N ASP A 52 -6.00 -14.95 -11.91
CA ASP A 52 -7.38 -15.42 -12.10
C ASP A 52 -7.57 -16.03 -13.49
N ILE A 53 -6.93 -15.44 -14.51
CA ILE A 53 -6.96 -15.98 -15.89
C ILE A 53 -6.15 -17.28 -15.98
N LEU A 54 -4.96 -17.33 -15.37
CA LEU A 54 -4.11 -18.50 -15.33
C LEU A 54 -4.77 -19.68 -14.58
N ALA A 55 -5.47 -19.40 -13.48
CA ALA A 55 -6.24 -20.41 -12.74
C ALA A 55 -7.28 -21.10 -13.63
N LYS A 56 -7.93 -20.34 -14.53
CA LYS A 56 -8.85 -20.90 -15.52
C LYS A 56 -8.14 -21.82 -16.50
N VAL A 57 -6.94 -21.46 -16.95
CA VAL A 57 -6.19 -22.23 -17.96
C VAL A 57 -5.57 -23.50 -17.36
N SER A 58 -5.02 -23.40 -16.14
CA SER A 58 -4.37 -24.53 -15.45
C SER A 58 -5.37 -25.52 -14.84
N GLY A 59 -6.60 -25.09 -14.55
CA GLY A 59 -7.53 -25.86 -13.73
C GLY A 59 -7.10 -25.98 -12.26
N GLU A 60 -6.05 -25.25 -11.87
CA GLU A 60 -5.48 -25.26 -10.52
C GLU A 60 -5.77 -23.95 -9.77
N ARG A 61 -5.80 -24.04 -8.44
CA ARG A 61 -6.02 -22.90 -7.57
C ARG A 61 -4.81 -21.94 -7.60
N PRO A 62 -5.02 -20.62 -7.69
CA PRO A 62 -3.98 -19.66 -7.29
C PRO A 62 -3.67 -19.89 -5.81
N ARG A 63 -2.41 -20.16 -5.47
CA ARG A 63 -1.94 -20.20 -4.09
C ARG A 63 -1.92 -18.76 -3.55
N GLY A 64 -2.98 -18.35 -2.85
CA GLY A 64 -3.04 -17.00 -2.31
C GLY A 64 -4.15 -16.85 -1.26
N GLY A 65 -3.72 -16.67 0.01
CA GLY A 65 -4.55 -16.20 1.11
C GLY A 65 -5.18 -17.27 1.98
N LEU A 66 -4.99 -17.12 3.31
CA LEU A 66 -5.56 -17.95 4.37
C LEU A 66 -7.10 -18.02 4.30
N LEU A 67 -7.76 -17.02 3.73
CA LEU A 67 -9.22 -16.95 3.55
C LEU A 67 -9.74 -17.88 2.47
N GLY A 68 -8.95 -18.18 1.44
CA GLY A 68 -9.32 -19.13 0.38
C GLY A 68 -9.38 -20.58 0.87
N TRP A 69 -8.81 -20.88 2.04
CA TRP A 69 -8.79 -22.21 2.63
C TRP A 69 -10.01 -22.48 3.55
N LEU A 70 -10.65 -21.45 4.10
CA LEU A 70 -11.71 -21.58 5.11
C LEU A 70 -13.14 -21.54 4.58
N LEU A 71 -13.38 -21.10 3.35
CA LEU A 71 -14.71 -20.93 2.77
C LEU A 71 -14.89 -21.81 1.53
N GLU A 72 -15.61 -22.90 1.68
CA GLU A 72 -16.33 -23.70 0.67
C GLU A 72 -15.67 -23.81 -0.71
N ALA A 73 -14.57 -24.50 -0.75
CA ALA A 73 -13.57 -24.40 -1.81
C ALA A 73 -13.91 -25.16 -3.11
N ASP A 74 -14.87 -26.05 -3.15
CA ASP A 74 -15.07 -26.93 -4.31
C ASP A 74 -16.02 -26.37 -5.37
N VAL A 75 -17.06 -25.64 -4.98
CA VAL A 75 -18.06 -25.08 -5.92
C VAL A 75 -17.51 -23.85 -6.66
N ALA A 76 -16.80 -22.96 -5.93
CA ALA A 76 -16.24 -21.73 -6.51
C ALA A 76 -15.11 -21.96 -7.54
N LEU A 77 -14.41 -23.09 -7.48
CA LEU A 77 -13.35 -23.43 -8.44
C LEU A 77 -13.91 -23.86 -9.80
N ASP A 78 -14.96 -24.68 -9.79
CA ASP A 78 -15.60 -25.17 -11.03
C ASP A 78 -16.23 -24.01 -11.81
N ASP A 79 -16.78 -23.02 -11.11
CA ASP A 79 -17.30 -21.80 -11.71
C ASP A 79 -16.21 -20.91 -12.31
N LYS A 80 -15.05 -20.76 -11.66
CA LYS A 80 -13.91 -20.01 -12.22
C LYS A 80 -13.30 -20.68 -13.44
N ILE A 81 -13.20 -22.00 -13.48
CA ILE A 81 -12.71 -22.75 -14.64
C ILE A 81 -13.66 -22.58 -15.83
N ARG A 82 -14.96 -22.52 -15.60
CA ARG A 82 -15.99 -22.32 -16.64
C ARG A 82 -16.26 -20.85 -16.94
N ALA A 83 -15.68 -19.92 -16.21
CA ALA A 83 -15.91 -18.50 -16.35
C ALA A 83 -15.72 -18.02 -17.80
N ARG A 84 -16.66 -17.24 -18.28
CA ARG A 84 -16.63 -16.58 -19.60
C ARG A 84 -16.51 -15.06 -19.46
N THR A 85 -16.96 -14.53 -18.34
CA THR A 85 -16.95 -13.11 -18.04
C THR A 85 -16.05 -12.80 -16.85
N VAL A 86 -15.65 -11.53 -16.73
CA VAL A 86 -14.86 -11.01 -15.63
C VAL A 86 -15.55 -11.23 -14.28
N GLY A 87 -16.85 -10.96 -14.20
CA GLY A 87 -17.63 -11.15 -12.97
C GLY A 87 -17.61 -12.56 -12.40
N GLN A 88 -17.47 -13.57 -13.28
CA GLN A 88 -17.34 -14.98 -12.87
C GLN A 88 -15.92 -15.35 -12.41
N ALA A 89 -14.89 -14.63 -12.85
CA ALA A 89 -13.49 -14.94 -12.57
C ALA A 89 -12.85 -14.03 -11.52
N MET A 90 -13.37 -12.81 -11.34
CA MET A 90 -12.81 -11.80 -10.45
C MET A 90 -12.71 -12.27 -9.00
N THR A 91 -11.80 -11.68 -8.25
CA THR A 91 -11.74 -11.81 -6.80
C THR A 91 -12.64 -10.75 -6.16
N ALA A 92 -13.59 -11.21 -5.33
CA ALA A 92 -14.48 -10.39 -4.53
C ALA A 92 -14.68 -11.07 -3.15
N PRO A 93 -14.93 -10.33 -2.05
CA PRO A 93 -14.99 -8.86 -1.99
C PRO A 93 -13.63 -8.21 -2.25
N VAL A 94 -13.64 -6.95 -2.73
CA VAL A 94 -12.43 -6.20 -3.03
C VAL A 94 -11.88 -5.53 -1.79
N ILE A 95 -10.56 -5.61 -1.60
CA ILE A 95 -9.84 -4.87 -0.56
C ILE A 95 -9.39 -3.55 -1.18
N THR A 96 -9.82 -2.45 -0.60
CA THR A 96 -9.55 -1.08 -1.07
C THR A 96 -8.79 -0.28 -0.02
N ILE A 97 -8.29 0.90 -0.42
CA ILE A 97 -7.66 1.85 0.50
C ILE A 97 -8.09 3.28 0.14
N ALA A 98 -8.15 4.18 1.12
CA ALA A 98 -8.44 5.59 0.86
C ALA A 98 -7.16 6.35 0.45
N PRO A 99 -7.27 7.41 -0.38
CA PRO A 99 -6.12 8.15 -0.92
C PRO A 99 -5.31 8.88 0.16
N ASN A 100 -5.94 9.27 1.26
CA ASN A 100 -5.30 9.99 2.36
C ASN A 100 -4.53 9.08 3.35
N ARG A 101 -4.62 7.75 3.19
CA ARG A 101 -3.91 6.80 4.06
C ARG A 101 -2.41 6.80 3.79
N PRO A 102 -1.59 6.54 4.81
CA PRO A 102 -0.14 6.45 4.64
C PRO A 102 0.26 5.21 3.83
N VAL A 103 1.35 5.32 3.07
CA VAL A 103 1.84 4.25 2.17
C VAL A 103 2.18 2.96 2.92
N HIS A 104 2.69 3.06 4.16
CA HIS A 104 2.98 1.86 4.96
C HIS A 104 1.74 1.02 5.30
N GLU A 105 0.55 1.66 5.39
CA GLU A 105 -0.70 0.92 5.58
C GLU A 105 -1.09 0.15 4.32
N ALA A 106 -0.86 0.73 3.12
CA ALA A 106 -1.06 0.00 1.87
C ALA A 106 -0.14 -1.23 1.81
N ALA A 107 1.13 -1.07 2.20
CA ALA A 107 2.08 -2.18 2.27
C ALA A 107 1.64 -3.26 3.27
N ALA A 108 1.24 -2.88 4.48
CA ALA A 108 0.75 -3.81 5.50
C ALA A 108 -0.48 -4.59 5.01
N ARG A 109 -1.46 -3.91 4.38
CA ARG A 109 -2.64 -4.56 3.80
C ARG A 109 -2.29 -5.54 2.68
N MET A 110 -1.37 -5.15 1.77
CA MET A 110 -0.95 -6.05 0.69
C MET A 110 -0.27 -7.31 1.22
N VAL A 111 0.46 -7.22 2.34
CA VAL A 111 1.11 -8.37 2.98
C VAL A 111 0.09 -9.22 3.73
N SER A 112 -0.73 -8.62 4.63
CA SER A 112 -1.68 -9.36 5.46
C SER A 112 -2.76 -10.05 4.64
N GLU A 113 -3.26 -9.40 3.59
CA GLU A 113 -4.32 -9.92 2.73
C GLU A 113 -3.79 -10.71 1.52
N SER A 114 -2.45 -10.81 1.39
CA SER A 114 -1.79 -11.51 0.27
C SER A 114 -2.22 -10.99 -1.11
N VAL A 115 -2.44 -9.69 -1.25
CA VAL A 115 -2.82 -9.04 -2.51
C VAL A 115 -1.67 -8.22 -3.10
N ASN A 116 -1.65 -8.07 -4.42
CA ASN A 116 -0.59 -7.37 -5.14
C ASN A 116 -0.96 -5.92 -5.50
N ARG A 117 -2.21 -5.52 -5.26
CA ARG A 117 -2.75 -4.20 -5.58
C ARG A 117 -3.94 -3.87 -4.72
N LEU A 118 -4.17 -2.58 -4.52
CA LEU A 118 -5.33 -2.05 -3.84
C LEU A 118 -5.94 -0.96 -4.73
N PRO A 119 -7.19 -1.11 -5.18
CA PRO A 119 -7.95 0.01 -5.70
C PRO A 119 -8.05 1.11 -4.65
N VAL A 120 -7.80 2.35 -5.07
CA VAL A 120 -7.91 3.53 -4.20
C VAL A 120 -9.29 4.12 -4.39
N VAL A 121 -10.06 4.19 -3.30
CA VAL A 121 -11.45 4.58 -3.32
C VAL A 121 -11.68 5.79 -2.41
N GLU A 122 -12.39 6.78 -2.91
CA GLU A 122 -12.85 7.96 -2.19
C GLU A 122 -14.35 8.16 -2.47
N ASP A 123 -15.14 8.35 -1.41
CA ASP A 123 -16.60 8.50 -1.50
C ASP A 123 -17.30 7.39 -2.33
N GLY A 124 -16.81 6.16 -2.19
CA GLY A 124 -17.33 4.99 -2.92
C GLY A 124 -16.91 4.90 -4.38
N LYS A 125 -16.09 5.83 -4.90
CA LYS A 125 -15.63 5.87 -6.28
C LYS A 125 -14.15 5.51 -6.41
N LEU A 126 -13.79 4.83 -7.51
CA LEU A 126 -12.41 4.57 -7.86
C LEU A 126 -11.71 5.87 -8.25
N VAL A 127 -10.65 6.24 -7.53
CA VAL A 127 -9.82 7.43 -7.81
C VAL A 127 -8.38 7.09 -8.17
N GLY A 128 -7.98 5.82 -8.01
CA GLY A 128 -6.64 5.37 -8.33
C GLY A 128 -6.43 3.88 -8.08
N ILE A 129 -5.22 3.42 -8.31
CA ILE A 129 -4.75 2.08 -7.95
C ILE A 129 -3.31 2.18 -7.45
N VAL A 130 -2.98 1.44 -6.40
CA VAL A 130 -1.61 1.28 -5.91
C VAL A 130 -1.22 -0.19 -5.95
N THR A 131 0.00 -0.49 -6.39
CA THR A 131 0.53 -1.84 -6.56
C THR A 131 1.80 -2.06 -5.73
N ARG A 132 2.22 -3.32 -5.55
CA ARG A 132 3.52 -3.63 -4.94
C ARG A 132 4.69 -2.99 -5.68
N ALA A 133 4.62 -2.89 -7.02
CA ALA A 133 5.66 -2.22 -7.80
C ALA A 133 5.77 -0.73 -7.45
N ASP A 134 4.64 -0.07 -7.21
CA ASP A 134 4.63 1.33 -6.78
C ASP A 134 5.25 1.49 -5.40
N LEU A 135 4.93 0.58 -4.47
CA LEU A 135 5.53 0.58 -3.12
C LEU A 135 7.05 0.36 -3.18
N VAL A 136 7.51 -0.62 -3.98
CA VAL A 136 8.95 -0.88 -4.16
C VAL A 136 9.65 0.34 -4.77
N ARG A 137 9.02 0.99 -5.76
CA ARG A 137 9.55 2.23 -6.35
C ARG A 137 9.67 3.36 -5.32
N ALA A 138 8.80 3.41 -4.31
CA ALA A 138 8.91 4.39 -3.24
C ALA A 138 10.20 4.24 -2.40
N PHE A 139 10.83 3.06 -2.41
CA PHE A 139 12.15 2.83 -1.78
C PHE A 139 13.33 3.33 -2.63
N THR A 140 13.11 3.79 -3.86
CA THR A 140 14.18 4.39 -4.68
C THR A 140 14.32 5.90 -4.46
N ARG A 141 13.75 6.43 -3.39
CA ARG A 141 13.84 7.84 -3.01
C ARG A 141 15.27 8.21 -2.63
N THR A 142 15.62 9.44 -2.93
CA THR A 142 16.91 10.00 -2.51
C THR A 142 16.92 10.28 -1.00
N ASP A 143 18.10 10.25 -0.40
CA ASP A 143 18.29 10.59 1.03
C ASP A 143 17.75 11.98 1.37
N ALA A 144 17.88 12.95 0.45
CA ALA A 144 17.34 14.29 0.62
C ALA A 144 15.79 14.32 0.68
N GLU A 145 15.11 13.50 -0.14
CA GLU A 145 13.65 13.40 -0.10
C GLU A 145 13.16 12.72 1.19
N ILE A 146 13.90 11.72 1.67
CA ILE A 146 13.62 11.03 2.94
C ILE A 146 13.80 12.02 4.10
N ALA A 147 14.93 12.73 4.16
CA ALA A 147 15.19 13.74 5.19
C ALA A 147 14.11 14.82 5.20
N GLY A 148 13.78 15.38 4.05
CA GLY A 148 12.73 16.40 3.92
C GLY A 148 11.35 15.94 4.40
N GLU A 149 10.95 14.69 4.16
CA GLU A 149 9.70 14.15 4.69
C GLU A 149 9.73 13.95 6.19
N ILE A 150 10.86 13.46 6.74
CA ILE A 150 11.03 13.30 8.19
C ILE A 150 10.88 14.67 8.87
N GLU A 151 11.59 15.68 8.39
CA GLU A 151 11.55 17.03 8.96
C GLU A 151 10.17 17.66 8.86
N SER A 152 9.52 17.61 7.69
CA SER A 152 8.26 18.30 7.46
C SER A 152 7.06 17.58 8.05
N GLU A 153 6.94 16.26 7.86
CA GLU A 153 5.75 15.51 8.23
C GLU A 153 5.87 14.88 9.63
N ILE A 154 7.07 14.41 10.03
CA ILE A 154 7.22 13.76 11.32
C ILE A 154 7.57 14.78 12.41
N LEU A 155 8.67 15.51 12.26
CA LEU A 155 9.13 16.42 13.31
C LEU A 155 8.17 17.60 13.50
N ARG A 156 7.84 18.34 12.43
CA ARG A 156 7.01 19.55 12.55
C ARG A 156 5.53 19.28 12.67
N ARG A 157 4.97 18.36 11.88
CA ARG A 157 3.53 18.20 11.72
C ARG A 157 2.92 17.15 12.64
N THR A 158 3.67 16.09 12.97
CA THR A 158 3.19 15.02 13.84
C THR A 158 3.58 15.22 15.29
N LEU A 159 4.85 15.59 15.55
CA LEU A 159 5.38 15.75 16.90
C LEU A 159 5.51 17.21 17.34
N TRP A 160 5.23 18.18 16.45
CA TRP A 160 5.26 19.63 16.74
C TRP A 160 6.58 20.10 17.35
N LEU A 161 7.70 19.43 16.99
CA LEU A 161 9.02 19.79 17.51
C LEU A 161 9.49 21.12 16.93
N GLU A 162 10.22 21.89 17.75
CA GLU A 162 10.88 23.12 17.31
C GLU A 162 11.90 22.84 16.20
N PRO A 163 12.08 23.79 15.27
CA PRO A 163 13.18 23.72 14.32
C PRO A 163 14.51 23.46 15.03
N ASP A 164 15.33 22.58 14.48
CA ASP A 164 16.65 22.22 14.99
C ASP A 164 16.68 21.44 16.34
N ALA A 165 15.53 21.07 16.92
CA ALA A 165 15.47 20.23 18.12
C ALA A 165 16.06 18.83 17.88
N VAL A 166 15.89 18.30 16.67
CA VAL A 166 16.43 17.01 16.24
C VAL A 166 17.10 17.18 14.88
N THR A 167 18.36 16.78 14.82
CA THR A 167 19.13 16.69 13.56
C THR A 167 18.82 15.36 12.88
N VAL A 168 18.52 15.43 11.57
CA VAL A 168 18.24 14.26 10.72
C VAL A 168 19.37 14.12 9.70
N ALA A 169 20.09 13.01 9.74
CA ALA A 169 21.05 12.65 8.71
C ALA A 169 20.62 11.35 8.05
N VAL A 170 20.64 11.32 6.71
CA VAL A 170 20.26 10.13 5.93
C VAL A 170 21.40 9.76 4.99
N THR A 171 21.76 8.48 4.96
CA THR A 171 22.79 7.93 4.06
C THR A 171 22.34 6.56 3.60
N ASP A 172 22.13 6.36 2.28
CA ASP A 172 21.62 5.12 1.69
C ASP A 172 20.36 4.59 2.40
N GLY A 173 19.45 5.49 2.80
CA GLY A 173 18.24 5.16 3.54
C GLY A 173 18.44 4.86 5.04
N ALA A 174 19.67 4.81 5.53
CA ALA A 174 19.96 4.72 6.96
C ALA A 174 19.82 6.11 7.61
N VAL A 175 18.89 6.24 8.55
CA VAL A 175 18.58 7.49 9.23
C VAL A 175 19.25 7.53 10.59
N ARG A 176 19.95 8.64 10.87
CA ARG A 176 20.45 8.98 12.21
C ARG A 176 19.70 10.19 12.74
N LEU A 177 19.19 10.06 13.97
CA LEU A 177 18.46 11.09 14.70
C LEU A 177 19.27 11.47 15.94
N GLU A 178 19.61 12.74 16.09
CA GLU A 178 20.35 13.24 17.26
C GLU A 178 19.68 14.53 17.75
N GLY A 179 19.41 14.62 19.06
CA GLY A 179 18.83 15.84 19.61
C GLY A 179 18.05 15.66 20.90
N GLU A 180 17.28 16.69 21.23
CA GLU A 180 16.48 16.75 22.45
C GLU A 180 15.00 16.92 22.11
N VAL A 181 14.14 16.06 22.68
CA VAL A 181 12.68 16.12 22.54
C VAL A 181 12.04 16.53 23.87
N GLU A 182 10.74 16.87 23.85
CA GLU A 182 10.09 17.36 25.08
C GLU A 182 9.84 16.26 26.09
N THR A 183 9.37 15.10 25.63
CA THR A 183 8.97 13.99 26.51
C THR A 183 9.73 12.68 26.19
N GLU A 184 9.77 11.77 27.16
CA GLU A 184 10.31 10.42 26.96
C GLU A 184 9.50 9.64 25.91
N THR A 185 8.19 9.87 25.89
CA THR A 185 7.29 9.28 24.87
C THR A 185 7.66 9.73 23.46
N ASP A 186 8.03 11.00 23.27
CA ASP A 186 8.49 11.49 21.96
C ASP A 186 9.80 10.82 21.55
N ALA A 187 10.73 10.63 22.48
CA ALA A 187 11.99 9.93 22.22
C ALA A 187 11.76 8.46 21.79
N GLU A 188 10.77 7.79 22.36
CA GLU A 188 10.41 6.41 22.01
C GLU A 188 9.64 6.32 20.68
N LEU A 189 8.73 7.25 20.41
CA LEU A 189 7.85 7.20 19.23
C LEU A 189 8.51 7.73 17.96
N LEU A 190 9.41 8.71 18.06
CA LEU A 190 10.05 9.32 16.89
C LEU A 190 10.76 8.28 15.99
N PRO A 191 11.61 7.38 16.51
CA PRO A 191 12.22 6.34 15.67
C PRO A 191 11.20 5.41 15.01
N VAL A 192 10.09 5.10 15.70
CA VAL A 192 9.01 4.26 15.17
C VAL A 192 8.28 4.92 14.01
N PHE A 193 8.03 6.23 14.09
CA PHE A 193 7.41 6.98 12.99
C PHE A 193 8.37 7.11 11.81
N VAL A 194 9.65 7.40 12.08
CA VAL A 194 10.68 7.52 11.03
C VAL A 194 10.88 6.20 10.30
N ALA A 195 10.89 5.07 10.99
CA ALA A 195 11.02 3.75 10.36
C ALA A 195 9.87 3.39 9.38
N ARG A 196 8.74 4.13 9.43
CA ARG A 196 7.61 3.96 8.52
C ARG A 196 7.67 4.84 7.28
N VAL A 197 8.65 5.71 7.18
CA VAL A 197 8.85 6.56 6.00
C VAL A 197 9.39 5.70 4.86
N PRO A 198 8.74 5.70 3.68
CA PRO A 198 9.22 4.94 2.55
C PRO A 198 10.62 5.33 2.13
N GLY A 199 11.49 4.34 1.96
CA GLY A 199 12.91 4.53 1.67
C GLY A 199 13.82 4.40 2.89
N VAL A 200 13.28 4.46 4.11
CA VAL A 200 14.08 4.23 5.32
C VAL A 200 14.39 2.74 5.46
N VAL A 201 15.68 2.44 5.57
CA VAL A 201 16.23 1.08 5.73
C VAL A 201 16.51 0.76 7.20
N SER A 202 17.03 1.73 7.95
CA SER A 202 17.30 1.61 9.38
C SER A 202 17.22 2.97 10.06
N VAL A 203 16.98 2.96 11.38
CA VAL A 203 16.96 4.17 12.21
C VAL A 203 17.86 3.95 13.41
N ASP A 204 18.83 4.85 13.58
CA ASP A 204 19.68 4.97 14.75
C ASP A 204 19.34 6.31 15.45
N ALA A 205 18.97 6.28 16.72
CA ALA A 205 18.47 7.44 17.43
C ALA A 205 19.23 7.63 18.75
N THR A 206 19.82 8.83 18.90
CA THR A 206 20.43 9.30 20.15
C THR A 206 19.63 10.53 20.62
N LEU A 207 18.52 10.25 21.30
CA LEU A 207 17.56 11.27 21.74
C LEU A 207 17.56 11.39 23.25
N THR A 208 17.49 12.64 23.74
CA THR A 208 17.31 12.97 25.16
C THR A 208 15.97 13.65 25.38
N SER A 209 15.36 13.53 26.54
CA SER A 209 14.10 14.21 26.86
C SER A 209 14.29 15.28 27.94
N ARG A 210 13.64 16.45 27.75
CA ARG A 210 13.68 17.56 28.73
C ARG A 210 13.03 17.20 30.06
N THR A 211 12.03 16.33 30.05
CA THR A 211 11.29 15.93 31.25
C THR A 211 12.15 15.10 32.21
N GLN A 212 13.12 14.33 31.76
CA GLN A 212 14.08 13.64 32.63
C GLN A 212 15.11 14.56 33.26
N ALA A 213 15.53 15.61 32.57
CA ALA A 213 16.51 16.57 33.10
C ALA A 213 15.99 17.35 34.33
N SER A 214 14.66 17.47 34.47
CA SER A 214 14.02 18.17 35.60
C SER A 214 13.89 17.33 36.88
N LEU A 215 14.05 16.02 36.82
CA LEU A 215 13.93 15.11 37.96
C LEU A 215 15.27 14.79 38.64
N THR A 216 16.39 15.24 38.07
CA THR A 216 17.74 14.96 38.57
C THR A 216 18.42 16.20 39.21
N ARG A 217 17.65 17.22 39.58
CA ARG A 217 18.16 18.43 40.30
C ARG A 217 17.56 18.48 41.72
#